data_25e924bbdc7ae8d672ee43552e6376a1
#
_entry.id   25e924bbdc7ae8d672ee43552e6376a1
#
_cell.length_a   1.000
_cell.length_b   1.000
_cell.length_c   1.000
_cell.angle_alpha   90.00
_cell.angle_beta   90.00
_cell.angle_gamma   90.00
#
_symmetry.space_group_name_H-M   'P 1'
#
loop_
_entity.id
_entity.type
_entity.pdbx_description
1 polymer ?
#
loop_
_entity_poly.entity_id
_entity_poly.type
_entity_poly.pdbx_seq_one_letter_code
_entity_poly.pdbx_strand_id
1 'polypeptide(L)' 'MLTMYQVDDVTFDFEGEDITEEEMQSVIEETKSYLWDTTDSDIKSIIFKEMGYAVLDVKVTSK' A
#
# COMPACT_ATOMS: atom_id res chain seq x y z
N MET A 1 -9.50 3.62 -17.93
CA MET A 1 -10.16 4.48 -16.93
C MET A 1 -9.61 4.20 -15.56
N LEU A 2 -9.29 5.23 -14.80
CA LEU A 2 -8.81 5.07 -13.44
C LEU A 2 -9.98 4.84 -12.49
N THR A 3 -9.75 4.02 -11.48
CA THR A 3 -10.75 3.71 -10.45
C THR A 3 -10.15 4.06 -9.09
N MET A 4 -10.98 4.55 -8.20
CA MET A 4 -10.57 4.78 -6.82
C MET A 4 -10.64 3.46 -6.06
N TYR A 5 -9.56 3.11 -5.38
CA TYR A 5 -9.47 1.90 -4.58
C TYR A 5 -9.21 2.23 -3.12
N GLN A 6 -9.87 1.51 -2.24
CA GLN A 6 -9.55 1.51 -0.82
C GLN A 6 -8.76 0.24 -0.52
N VAL A 7 -7.63 0.38 0.17
CA VAL A 7 -6.83 -0.75 0.58
C VAL A 7 -7.45 -1.35 1.84
N ASP A 8 -7.90 -2.60 1.75
CA ASP A 8 -8.49 -3.32 2.88
C ASP A 8 -7.41 -4.01 3.71
N ASP A 9 -6.36 -4.49 3.03
CA ASP A 9 -5.22 -5.10 3.69
C ASP A 9 -4.00 -4.97 2.80
N VAL A 10 -2.82 -4.87 3.39
CA VAL A 10 -1.58 -4.74 2.64
C VAL A 10 -0.44 -5.40 3.40
N THR A 11 0.40 -6.12 2.67
CA THR A 11 1.61 -6.73 3.20
C THR A 11 2.81 -6.12 2.48
N PHE A 12 3.65 -5.43 3.22
CA PHE A 12 4.88 -4.85 2.70
C PHE A 12 6.05 -5.80 2.94
N ASP A 13 7.07 -5.68 2.11
CA ASP A 13 8.35 -6.34 2.31
C ASP A 13 9.29 -5.36 3.01
N PHE A 14 9.44 -5.51 4.31
CA PHE A 14 10.33 -4.69 5.11
C PHE A 14 11.70 -5.32 5.32
N GLU A 15 11.96 -6.43 4.68
CA GLU A 15 13.23 -7.14 4.81
C GLU A 15 14.38 -6.25 4.34
N GLY A 16 15.40 -6.10 5.18
CA GLY A 16 16.53 -5.24 4.87
C GLY A 16 16.30 -3.77 5.19
N GLU A 17 15.10 -3.41 5.64
CA GLU A 17 14.79 -2.03 6.00
C GLU A 17 15.06 -1.79 7.48
N ASP A 18 15.66 -0.64 7.79
CA ASP A 18 15.92 -0.22 9.16
C ASP A 18 14.70 0.54 9.69
N ILE A 19 13.68 -0.22 10.08
CA ILE A 19 12.38 0.35 10.47
C ILE A 19 11.84 -0.40 11.68
N THR A 20 11.24 0.34 12.62
CA THR A 20 10.65 -0.25 13.82
C THR A 20 9.27 -0.83 13.52
N GLU A 21 8.77 -1.69 14.42
CA GLU A 21 7.42 -2.24 14.29
C GLU A 21 6.36 -1.15 14.30
N GLU A 22 6.55 -0.13 15.12
CA GLU A 22 5.62 1.00 15.18
C GLU A 22 5.56 1.74 13.84
N GLU A 23 6.72 1.94 13.21
CA GLU A 23 6.78 2.57 11.91
C GLU A 23 6.14 1.69 10.83
N MET A 24 6.35 0.37 10.91
CA MET A 24 5.71 -0.57 9.99
C MET A 24 4.19 -0.48 10.07
N GLN A 25 3.66 -0.45 11.29
CA GLN A 25 2.21 -0.33 11.48
C GLN A 25 1.69 1.01 10.99
N SER A 26 2.44 2.08 11.22
CA SER A 26 2.07 3.41 10.72
C SER A 26 1.98 3.43 9.20
N VAL A 27 2.94 2.80 8.52
CA VAL A 27 2.95 2.71 7.05
C VAL A 27 1.72 1.95 6.56
N ILE A 28 1.42 0.82 7.20
CA ILE A 28 0.26 0.01 6.84
C ILE A 28 -1.05 0.79 7.04
N GLU A 29 -1.20 1.44 8.18
CA GLU A 29 -2.41 2.21 8.49
C GLU A 29 -2.56 3.40 7.56
N GLU A 30 -1.47 4.08 7.26
CA GLU A 30 -1.49 5.20 6.34
C GLU A 30 -1.91 4.75 4.94
N THR A 31 -1.39 3.62 4.49
CA THR A 31 -1.76 3.04 3.19
C THR A 31 -3.26 2.75 3.14
N LYS A 32 -3.83 2.23 4.21
CA LYS A 32 -5.25 1.92 4.29
C LYS A 32 -6.13 3.17 4.38
N SER A 33 -5.58 4.29 4.82
CA SER A 33 -6.35 5.52 5.01
C SER A 33 -6.57 6.30 3.72
N TYR A 34 -5.80 6.02 2.67
CA TYR A 34 -5.90 6.73 1.41
C TYR A 34 -6.84 6.03 0.44
N LEU A 35 -7.41 6.84 -0.46
CA LEU A 35 -8.06 6.31 -1.66
C LEU A 35 -7.04 6.40 -2.79
N TRP A 36 -6.78 5.28 -3.43
CA TRP A 36 -5.77 5.18 -4.47
C TRP A 36 -6.43 5.27 -5.85
N ASP A 37 -6.02 6.26 -6.62
CA ASP A 37 -6.55 6.52 -7.96
C ASP A 37 -5.64 5.88 -9.00
N THR A 38 -5.95 4.63 -9.36
CA THR A 38 -5.10 3.87 -10.27
C THR A 38 -5.89 2.69 -10.86
N THR A 39 -5.24 1.93 -11.73
CA THR A 39 -5.77 0.66 -12.22
C THR A 39 -5.42 -0.45 -11.22
N ASP A 40 -6.21 -1.52 -11.22
CA ASP A 40 -5.97 -2.66 -10.34
C ASP A 40 -4.56 -3.24 -10.49
N SER A 41 -4.07 -3.31 -11.73
CA SER A 41 -2.76 -3.88 -12.01
C SER A 41 -1.60 -3.00 -11.52
N ASP A 42 -1.84 -1.71 -11.31
CA ASP A 42 -0.79 -0.77 -10.92
C ASP A 42 -0.79 -0.42 -9.43
N ILE A 43 -1.76 -0.92 -8.67
CA ILE A 43 -1.92 -0.51 -7.27
C ILE A 43 -0.66 -0.77 -6.44
N LYS A 44 -0.02 -1.90 -6.61
CA LYS A 44 1.20 -2.24 -5.88
C LYS A 44 2.34 -1.28 -6.23
N SER A 45 2.48 -0.94 -7.50
CA SER A 45 3.52 -0.02 -7.96
C SER A 45 3.29 1.39 -7.41
N ILE A 46 2.06 1.83 -7.41
CA ILE A 46 1.71 3.17 -6.89
C ILE A 46 1.97 3.23 -5.38
N ILE A 47 1.57 2.21 -4.64
CA ILE A 47 1.82 2.15 -3.20
C ILE A 47 3.32 2.16 -2.92
N PHE A 48 4.09 1.37 -3.66
CA PHE A 48 5.54 1.35 -3.53
C PHE A 48 6.14 2.74 -3.74
N LYS A 49 5.68 3.42 -4.78
CA LYS A 49 6.18 4.75 -5.12
C LYS A 49 5.88 5.78 -4.04
N GLU A 50 4.70 5.72 -3.46
CA GLU A 50 4.27 6.70 -2.44
C GLU A 50 4.84 6.39 -1.06
N MET A 51 4.87 5.10 -0.69
CA MET A 51 5.29 4.69 0.65
C MET A 51 6.78 4.37 0.75
N GLY A 52 7.42 4.02 -0.35
CA GLY A 52 8.85 3.72 -0.38
C GLY A 52 9.21 2.29 -0.01
N TYR A 53 8.22 1.40 0.12
CA TYR A 53 8.45 0.00 0.48
C TYR A 53 7.77 -0.91 -0.51
N ALA A 54 8.43 -2.02 -0.85
CA ALA A 54 7.87 -3.00 -1.79
C ALA A 54 6.62 -3.64 -1.20
N VAL A 55 5.63 -3.87 -2.03
CA VAL A 55 4.36 -4.49 -1.64
C VAL A 55 4.34 -5.93 -2.10
N LEU A 56 4.20 -6.86 -1.14
CA LEU A 56 4.11 -8.28 -1.43
C LEU A 56 2.70 -8.68 -1.83
N ASP A 57 1.70 -8.14 -1.12
CA ASP A 57 0.30 -8.47 -1.37
C ASP A 57 -0.57 -7.29 -0.95
N VAL A 58 -1.70 -7.14 -1.61
CA VAL A 58 -2.64 -6.08 -1.28
C VAL A 58 -4.06 -6.54 -1.63
N LYS A 59 -5.00 -6.21 -0.75
CA LYS A 59 -6.42 -6.45 -0.98
C LYS A 59 -7.11 -5.10 -1.07
N VAL A 60 -7.87 -4.89 -2.12
CA VAL A 60 -8.51 -3.60 -2.36
C VAL A 60 -9.98 -3.78 -2.69
N THR A 61 -10.74 -2.73 -2.43
CA THR A 61 -12.13 -2.63 -2.82
C THR A 61 -12.27 -1.38 -3.69
N SER A 62 -12.89 -1.51 -4.84
CA SER A 62 -13.15 -0.36 -5.70
C SER A 62 -14.27 0.50 -5.11
N LYS A 63 -14.08 1.79 -5.17
CA LYS A 63 -15.05 2.77 -4.65
C LYS A 63 -15.85 3.45 -5.75
#